data_40ea09d5c3d45922384ed3da50c9d7c8
#
_entry.id   40ea09d5c3d45922384ed3da50c9d7c8
#
_cell.length_a   1.000
_cell.length_b   1.000
_cell.length_c   1.000
_cell.angle_alpha   90.00
_cell.angle_beta   90.00
_cell.angle_gamma   90.00
#
_symmetry.space_group_name_H-M   'P 1'
#
loop_
_entity.id
_entity.type
_entity.pdbx_description
1 polymer ?
#
loop_
_entity_poly.entity_id
_entity_poly.type
_entity_poly.pdbx_seq_one_letter_code
_entity_poly.pdbx_strand_id
1 'polypeptide(L)'
;MQSLNYTDNYTDTHTVFNQILEIVVKLYKKCIPATIKNRKNVDKLVQPDTVIITCVLWGLMLGYNSQRATYRAVRTILFFTEFPSRTRYTRLCASLAYAIKIIRFFFVKQKTKNVMTAIVDSFPSPFCKEIRNRRAKVLGSIAEIGYNSTKEMYYYGVKISAAVTESGFPIAYVVSSPKIHDVQLLETLVNEAPIAHILGDKGYISGPIQEKIARKGVTVTTPLRKNMKDADKINDTLLGKRRKKIETVFSSLERLGIQDFRSRSILGFESRLESILLVYCLMLDKARERFGNTLKYSLGCF
;
A
#
# COMPACT_ATOMS: atom_id res chain seq x y z
N MET A 1 -2.76 -6.12 -37.88
CA MET A 1 -2.52 -7.16 -36.87
C MET A 1 -1.01 -7.20 -36.61
N GLN A 2 -0.54 -6.55 -35.53
CA GLN A 2 0.84 -6.69 -35.08
C GLN A 2 0.93 -7.99 -34.29
N SER A 3 1.73 -8.95 -34.79
CA SER A 3 2.08 -10.16 -34.06
C SER A 3 2.88 -9.74 -32.82
N LEU A 4 2.28 -9.86 -31.63
CA LEU A 4 3.00 -9.78 -30.37
C LEU A 4 4.02 -10.93 -30.35
N ASN A 5 5.29 -10.61 -30.52
CA ASN A 5 6.37 -11.57 -30.39
C ASN A 5 6.44 -12.04 -28.94
N TYR A 6 5.99 -13.25 -28.69
CA TYR A 6 5.96 -13.90 -27.37
C TYR A 6 7.36 -13.99 -26.72
N THR A 7 8.42 -13.98 -27.52
CA THR A 7 9.82 -14.02 -27.07
C THR A 7 10.28 -12.74 -26.40
N ASP A 8 9.83 -11.57 -26.87
CA ASP A 8 10.25 -10.27 -26.31
C ASP A 8 9.67 -10.04 -24.90
N ASN A 9 8.46 -10.55 -24.63
CA ASN A 9 7.84 -10.46 -23.30
C ASN A 9 8.54 -11.32 -22.23
N TYR A 10 9.20 -12.42 -22.60
CA TYR A 10 9.93 -13.27 -21.65
C TYR A 10 11.24 -12.63 -21.21
N THR A 11 11.98 -12.04 -22.11
CA THR A 11 13.25 -11.37 -21.83
C THR A 11 13.01 -10.16 -20.92
N ASP A 12 11.92 -9.42 -21.15
CA ASP A 12 11.54 -8.26 -20.36
C ASP A 12 11.15 -8.64 -18.92
N THR A 13 10.42 -9.75 -18.72
CA THR A 13 10.03 -10.22 -17.39
C THR A 13 11.21 -10.65 -16.51
N HIS A 14 12.25 -11.25 -17.08
CA HIS A 14 13.49 -11.56 -16.36
C HIS A 14 14.27 -10.30 -16.01
N THR A 15 14.35 -9.36 -16.93
CA THR A 15 14.98 -8.06 -16.70
C THR A 15 14.31 -7.31 -15.55
N VAL A 16 12.97 -7.25 -15.56
CA VAL A 16 12.18 -6.66 -14.46
C VAL A 16 12.47 -7.35 -13.14
N PHE A 17 12.49 -8.69 -13.12
CA PHE A 17 12.82 -9.43 -11.89
C PHE A 17 14.19 -9.05 -11.34
N ASN A 18 15.23 -9.01 -12.18
CA ASN A 18 16.59 -8.67 -11.78
C ASN A 18 16.71 -7.24 -11.27
N GLN A 19 16.04 -6.27 -11.91
CA GLN A 19 16.00 -4.88 -11.45
C GLN A 19 15.37 -4.76 -10.05
N ILE A 20 14.25 -5.46 -9.81
CA ILE A 20 13.62 -5.49 -8.49
C ILE A 20 14.55 -6.15 -7.47
N LEU A 21 15.20 -7.26 -7.83
CA LEU A 21 16.12 -7.98 -6.95
C LEU A 21 17.28 -7.09 -6.50
N GLU A 22 17.90 -6.36 -7.40
CA GLU A 22 18.97 -5.41 -7.08
C GLU A 22 18.51 -4.36 -6.06
N ILE A 23 17.32 -3.77 -6.28
CA ILE A 23 16.73 -2.80 -5.36
C ILE A 23 16.47 -3.44 -3.99
N VAL A 24 15.85 -4.62 -3.97
CA VAL A 24 15.52 -5.33 -2.72
C VAL A 24 16.80 -5.71 -1.97
N VAL A 25 17.82 -6.24 -2.63
CA VAL A 25 19.10 -6.60 -2.01
C VAL A 25 19.76 -5.37 -1.38
N LYS A 26 19.80 -4.25 -2.10
CA LYS A 26 20.36 -2.98 -1.61
C LYS A 26 19.63 -2.46 -0.38
N LEU A 27 18.29 -2.45 -0.41
CA LEU A 27 17.46 -2.00 0.70
C LEU A 27 17.55 -2.95 1.88
N TYR A 28 17.47 -4.27 1.64
CA TYR A 28 17.59 -5.31 2.68
C TYR A 28 18.90 -5.20 3.45
N LYS A 29 20.02 -5.04 2.75
CA LYS A 29 21.34 -4.83 3.39
C LYS A 29 21.35 -3.59 4.28
N LYS A 30 20.74 -2.48 3.82
CA LYS A 30 20.77 -1.18 4.51
C LYS A 30 19.85 -1.09 5.72
N CYS A 31 18.65 -1.63 5.65
CA CYS A 31 17.62 -1.31 6.65
C CYS A 31 17.16 -2.51 7.50
N ILE A 32 17.39 -3.77 7.08
CA ILE A 32 16.92 -4.90 7.87
C ILE A 32 17.85 -5.17 9.06
N PRO A 33 17.30 -5.25 10.29
CA PRO A 33 18.08 -5.54 11.50
C PRO A 33 18.73 -6.94 11.47
N ALA A 34 19.85 -7.07 12.18
CA ALA A 34 20.58 -8.34 12.33
C ALA A 34 19.70 -9.45 12.95
N THR A 35 18.79 -9.10 13.84
CA THR A 35 17.85 -10.05 14.48
C THR A 35 16.92 -10.74 13.48
N ILE A 36 16.56 -10.06 12.40
CA ILE A 36 15.76 -10.63 11.30
C ILE A 36 16.65 -11.40 10.34
N LYS A 37 17.81 -10.84 9.98
CA LYS A 37 18.78 -11.50 9.08
C LYS A 37 19.28 -12.82 9.62
N ASN A 38 19.53 -12.91 10.93
CA ASN A 38 20.14 -14.06 11.61
C ASN A 38 19.12 -14.88 12.42
N ARG A 39 17.83 -14.83 12.01
CA ARG A 39 16.79 -15.61 12.68
C ARG A 39 17.03 -17.13 12.55
N LYS A 40 16.49 -17.91 13.48
CA LYS A 40 16.61 -19.36 13.50
C LYS A 40 16.32 -20.01 12.14
N ASN A 41 17.18 -20.91 11.69
CA ASN A 41 17.08 -21.68 10.44
C ASN A 41 17.12 -20.83 9.14
N VAL A 42 17.70 -19.64 9.17
CA VAL A 42 17.90 -18.85 7.94
C VAL A 42 18.90 -19.50 7.00
N ASP A 43 19.89 -20.17 7.56
CA ASP A 43 20.92 -20.98 6.87
C ASP A 43 20.34 -22.17 6.09
N LYS A 44 19.14 -22.64 6.46
CA LYS A 44 18.43 -23.76 5.81
C LYS A 44 17.45 -23.32 4.73
N LEU A 45 17.47 -22.04 4.35
CA LEU A 45 16.61 -21.53 3.30
C LEU A 45 17.15 -21.92 1.92
N VAL A 46 16.30 -22.54 1.10
CA VAL A 46 16.60 -22.87 -0.30
C VAL A 46 16.82 -21.61 -1.15
N GLN A 47 16.09 -20.54 -0.84
CA GLN A 47 16.27 -19.23 -1.45
C GLN A 47 16.35 -18.16 -0.36
N PRO A 48 17.22 -17.15 -0.52
CA PRO A 48 17.35 -16.07 0.45
C PRO A 48 16.05 -15.21 0.51
N ASP A 49 15.86 -14.53 1.62
CA ASP A 49 14.71 -13.64 1.85
C ASP A 49 14.51 -12.62 0.73
N THR A 50 15.61 -12.06 0.23
CA THR A 50 15.59 -11.07 -0.86
C THR A 50 14.97 -11.63 -2.13
N VAL A 51 15.24 -12.88 -2.48
CA VAL A 51 14.61 -13.55 -3.63
C VAL A 51 13.13 -13.80 -3.38
N ILE A 52 12.74 -14.26 -2.18
CA ILE A 52 11.33 -14.48 -1.83
C ILE A 52 10.54 -13.16 -1.88
N ILE A 53 11.09 -12.07 -1.30
CA ILE A 53 10.49 -10.74 -1.37
C ILE A 53 10.36 -10.30 -2.84
N THR A 54 11.41 -10.46 -3.63
CA THR A 54 11.39 -10.10 -5.05
C THR A 54 10.32 -10.87 -5.82
N CYS A 55 10.18 -12.18 -5.59
CA CYS A 55 9.10 -12.97 -6.21
C CYS A 55 7.71 -12.43 -5.91
N VAL A 56 7.47 -11.99 -4.66
CA VAL A 56 6.17 -11.41 -4.27
C VAL A 56 5.93 -10.09 -4.99
N LEU A 57 6.91 -9.19 -5.02
CA LEU A 57 6.79 -7.88 -5.66
C LEU A 57 6.64 -8.02 -7.19
N TRP A 58 7.46 -8.84 -7.81
CA TRP A 58 7.41 -9.14 -9.24
C TRP A 58 6.04 -9.73 -9.65
N GLY A 59 5.52 -10.68 -8.86
CA GLY A 59 4.21 -11.25 -9.11
C GLY A 59 3.08 -10.21 -9.04
N LEU A 60 3.18 -9.25 -8.11
CA LEU A 60 2.23 -8.13 -8.01
C LEU A 60 2.31 -7.20 -9.22
N MET A 61 3.51 -6.86 -9.68
CA MET A 61 3.71 -6.02 -10.86
C MET A 61 3.15 -6.64 -12.13
N LEU A 62 3.22 -7.97 -12.25
CA LEU A 62 2.62 -8.72 -13.36
C LEU A 62 1.12 -9.00 -13.19
N GLY A 63 0.48 -8.47 -12.15
CA GLY A 63 -0.97 -8.60 -11.93
C GLY A 63 -1.41 -9.94 -11.32
N TYR A 64 -0.51 -10.75 -10.77
CA TYR A 64 -0.90 -11.99 -10.09
C TYR A 64 -1.56 -11.72 -8.74
N ASN A 65 -2.87 -11.94 -8.66
CA ASN A 65 -3.71 -11.61 -7.51
C ASN A 65 -3.61 -12.60 -6.34
N SER A 66 -2.78 -13.65 -6.43
CA SER A 66 -2.63 -14.61 -5.33
C SER A 66 -1.21 -15.17 -5.26
N GLN A 67 -0.75 -15.49 -4.04
CA GLN A 67 0.54 -16.17 -3.83
C GLN A 67 0.66 -17.48 -4.61
N ARG A 68 -0.47 -18.19 -4.83
CA ARG A 68 -0.49 -19.41 -5.64
C ARG A 68 -0.22 -19.12 -7.12
N ALA A 69 -0.80 -18.06 -7.66
CA ALA A 69 -0.56 -17.65 -9.04
C ALA A 69 0.89 -17.18 -9.21
N THR A 70 1.39 -16.34 -8.31
CA THR A 70 2.79 -15.92 -8.27
C THR A 70 3.74 -17.12 -8.19
N TYR A 71 3.49 -18.09 -7.30
CA TYR A 71 4.32 -19.29 -7.18
C TYR A 71 4.40 -20.08 -8.48
N ARG A 72 3.26 -20.25 -9.18
CA ARG A 72 3.22 -20.93 -10.48
C ARG A 72 4.04 -20.16 -11.52
N ALA A 73 3.82 -18.85 -11.63
CA ALA A 73 4.55 -18.00 -12.57
C ALA A 73 6.06 -18.03 -12.33
N VAL A 74 6.51 -17.91 -11.07
CA VAL A 74 7.92 -18.00 -10.69
C VAL A 74 8.52 -19.34 -11.14
N ARG A 75 7.81 -20.44 -10.90
CA ARG A 75 8.30 -21.79 -11.31
C ARG A 75 8.33 -21.98 -12.81
N THR A 76 7.43 -21.37 -13.55
CA THR A 76 7.30 -21.53 -14.98
C THR A 76 8.15 -20.55 -15.79
N ILE A 77 8.30 -19.30 -15.30
CA ILE A 77 8.97 -18.23 -16.05
C ILE A 77 10.42 -18.08 -15.61
N LEU A 78 10.71 -18.08 -14.29
CA LEU A 78 12.06 -17.77 -13.79
C LEU A 78 12.99 -18.99 -13.71
N PHE A 79 12.48 -20.20 -13.90
CA PHE A 79 13.25 -21.45 -14.01
C PHE A 79 14.30 -21.67 -12.90
N PHE A 80 13.97 -21.33 -11.65
CA PHE A 80 14.87 -21.60 -10.54
C PHE A 80 15.21 -23.11 -10.47
N THR A 81 16.49 -23.45 -10.40
CA THR A 81 16.96 -24.83 -10.22
C THR A 81 16.40 -25.41 -8.92
N GLU A 82 16.49 -24.63 -7.82
CA GLU A 82 15.91 -24.97 -6.53
C GLU A 82 14.97 -23.86 -6.05
N PHE A 83 13.80 -24.25 -5.63
CA PHE A 83 12.80 -23.32 -5.08
C PHE A 83 11.96 -24.01 -4.01
N PRO A 84 11.58 -23.34 -2.92
CA PRO A 84 10.81 -23.96 -1.84
C PRO A 84 9.48 -24.51 -2.35
N SER A 85 8.95 -25.54 -1.66
CA SER A 85 7.60 -26.04 -1.93
C SER A 85 6.57 -24.93 -1.78
N ARG A 86 5.41 -25.04 -2.44
CA ARG A 86 4.35 -24.02 -2.38
C ARG A 86 3.95 -23.66 -0.94
N THR A 87 3.81 -24.66 -0.09
CA THR A 87 3.44 -24.43 1.33
C THR A 87 4.55 -23.67 2.06
N ARG A 88 5.81 -24.03 1.83
CA ARG A 88 6.96 -23.32 2.43
C ARG A 88 7.05 -21.89 1.92
N TYR A 89 6.89 -21.67 0.60
CA TYR A 89 6.87 -20.35 -0.02
C TYR A 89 5.79 -19.46 0.62
N THR A 90 4.56 -19.96 0.76
CA THR A 90 3.46 -19.19 1.37
C THR A 90 3.76 -18.80 2.82
N ARG A 91 4.35 -19.70 3.61
CA ARG A 91 4.78 -19.41 4.99
C ARG A 91 5.92 -18.39 5.04
N LEU A 92 6.89 -18.48 4.12
CA LEU A 92 7.97 -17.50 4.00
C LEU A 92 7.43 -16.11 3.65
N CYS A 93 6.53 -16.01 2.67
CA CYS A 93 5.89 -14.73 2.33
C CYS A 93 5.21 -14.08 3.55
N ALA A 94 4.48 -14.86 4.36
CA ALA A 94 3.84 -14.34 5.55
C ALA A 94 4.85 -13.91 6.62
N SER A 95 5.90 -14.71 6.87
CA SER A 95 6.94 -14.40 7.87
C SER A 95 7.79 -13.18 7.52
N LEU A 96 7.83 -12.78 6.25
CA LEU A 96 8.58 -11.62 5.78
C LEU A 96 7.77 -10.31 5.77
N ALA A 97 6.51 -10.32 6.24
CA ALA A 97 5.65 -9.14 6.30
C ALA A 97 6.35 -7.95 6.98
N TYR A 98 6.96 -8.20 8.15
CA TYR A 98 7.66 -7.15 8.90
C TYR A 98 8.92 -6.65 8.18
N ALA A 99 9.66 -7.53 7.51
CA ALA A 99 10.83 -7.13 6.70
C ALA A 99 10.40 -6.23 5.52
N ILE A 100 9.32 -6.59 4.82
CA ILE A 100 8.76 -5.78 3.73
C ILE A 100 8.31 -4.41 4.25
N LYS A 101 7.66 -4.36 5.43
CA LYS A 101 7.27 -3.12 6.10
C LYS A 101 8.48 -2.21 6.36
N ILE A 102 9.56 -2.74 6.94
CA ILE A 102 10.80 -1.98 7.19
C ILE A 102 11.38 -1.44 5.88
N ILE A 103 11.47 -2.27 4.83
CA ILE A 103 11.98 -1.87 3.52
C ILE A 103 11.14 -0.71 2.96
N ARG A 104 9.81 -0.82 3.00
CA ARG A 104 8.91 0.22 2.53
C ARG A 104 9.09 1.53 3.31
N PHE A 105 9.09 1.49 4.64
CA PHE A 105 9.30 2.68 5.47
C PHE A 105 10.63 3.35 5.17
N PHE A 106 11.70 2.57 5.09
CA PHE A 106 13.02 3.09 4.79
C PHE A 106 13.06 3.73 3.40
N PHE A 107 12.49 3.07 2.39
CA PHE A 107 12.43 3.59 1.04
C PHE A 107 11.63 4.90 0.97
N VAL A 108 10.43 4.92 1.52
CA VAL A 108 9.57 6.11 1.54
C VAL A 108 10.23 7.26 2.28
N LYS A 109 10.84 7.00 3.45
CA LYS A 109 11.56 8.01 4.23
C LYS A 109 12.69 8.67 3.42
N GLN A 110 13.41 7.90 2.59
CA GLN A 110 14.43 8.46 1.70
C GLN A 110 13.86 9.40 0.63
N LYS A 111 12.67 9.06 0.09
CA LYS A 111 12.03 9.82 -0.99
C LYS A 111 11.22 11.04 -0.49
N THR A 112 10.95 11.10 0.82
CA THR A 112 10.06 12.12 1.43
C THR A 112 10.74 12.95 2.52
N LYS A 113 12.06 13.09 2.51
CA LYS A 113 12.84 13.72 3.59
C LYS A 113 12.38 15.12 4.01
N ASN A 114 11.87 15.92 3.07
CA ASN A 114 11.48 17.32 3.30
C ASN A 114 9.97 17.55 3.11
N VAL A 115 9.17 16.47 3.17
CA VAL A 115 7.74 16.59 2.96
C VAL A 115 7.06 16.83 4.30
N MET A 116 6.39 17.99 4.41
CA MET A 116 5.66 18.41 5.61
C MET A 116 4.15 18.32 5.44
N THR A 117 3.65 18.18 4.22
CA THR A 117 2.22 18.13 3.90
C THR A 117 1.79 16.75 3.46
N ALA A 118 0.73 16.22 4.06
CA ALA A 118 0.07 15.00 3.64
C ALA A 118 -1.41 15.22 3.33
N ILE A 119 -1.93 14.44 2.42
CA ILE A 119 -3.35 14.32 2.12
C ILE A 119 -3.83 13.06 2.81
N VAL A 120 -4.91 13.15 3.58
CA VAL A 120 -5.50 12.01 4.31
C VAL A 120 -6.87 11.67 3.74
N ASP A 121 -7.11 10.38 3.59
CA ASP A 121 -8.39 9.83 3.21
C ASP A 121 -8.45 8.34 3.55
N SER A 122 -9.61 7.72 3.42
CA SER A 122 -9.80 6.30 3.70
C SER A 122 -10.53 5.60 2.55
N PHE A 123 -10.29 4.30 2.44
CA PHE A 123 -10.98 3.45 1.47
C PHE A 123 -11.33 2.09 2.07
N PRO A 124 -12.42 1.46 1.61
CA PRO A 124 -12.80 0.12 2.04
C PRO A 124 -11.89 -0.93 1.43
N SER A 125 -11.62 -1.97 2.20
CA SER A 125 -10.91 -3.17 1.75
C SER A 125 -11.76 -4.41 2.07
N PRO A 126 -12.64 -4.85 1.14
CA PRO A 126 -13.49 -6.00 1.30
C PRO A 126 -12.71 -7.31 1.32
N PHE A 127 -13.12 -8.27 2.16
CA PHE A 127 -12.52 -9.61 2.27
C PHE A 127 -13.34 -10.70 1.60
N CYS A 128 -14.55 -10.39 1.18
CA CYS A 128 -15.41 -11.31 0.46
C CYS A 128 -16.38 -10.57 -0.47
N LYS A 129 -17.04 -11.33 -1.36
CA LYS A 129 -18.15 -10.81 -2.17
C LYS A 129 -19.33 -10.45 -1.27
N GLU A 130 -20.08 -9.41 -1.64
CA GLU A 130 -21.20 -8.85 -0.87
C GLU A 130 -22.21 -9.89 -0.37
N ILE A 131 -22.60 -10.83 -1.23
CA ILE A 131 -23.51 -11.93 -0.88
C ILE A 131 -23.04 -12.78 0.31
N ARG A 132 -21.77 -12.74 0.65
CA ARG A 132 -21.16 -13.48 1.77
C ARG A 132 -20.99 -12.66 3.04
N ASN A 133 -21.28 -11.37 3.05
CA ASN A 133 -20.99 -10.46 4.17
C ASN A 133 -21.48 -11.00 5.52
N ARG A 134 -22.74 -11.48 5.58
CA ARG A 134 -23.34 -11.99 6.82
C ARG A 134 -22.75 -13.31 7.32
N ARG A 135 -22.09 -14.09 6.46
CA ARG A 135 -21.51 -15.41 6.77
C ARG A 135 -19.99 -15.38 6.87
N ALA A 136 -19.35 -14.27 6.53
CA ALA A 136 -17.92 -14.15 6.53
C ALA A 136 -17.38 -14.09 7.96
N LYS A 137 -16.31 -14.88 8.21
CA LYS A 137 -15.60 -14.93 9.49
C LYS A 137 -14.09 -14.71 9.31
N VAL A 138 -13.66 -14.45 8.07
CA VAL A 138 -12.25 -14.31 7.74
C VAL A 138 -11.71 -13.06 8.41
N LEU A 139 -10.64 -13.21 9.19
CA LEU A 139 -10.00 -12.11 9.92
C LEU A 139 -10.98 -11.36 10.88
N GLY A 140 -11.92 -12.09 11.49
CA GLY A 140 -12.97 -11.52 12.34
C GLY A 140 -12.48 -10.75 13.56
N SER A 141 -11.18 -10.87 13.91
CA SER A 141 -10.55 -10.03 14.94
C SER A 141 -10.33 -8.57 14.52
N ILE A 142 -10.31 -8.28 13.20
CA ILE A 142 -10.09 -6.94 12.65
C ILE A 142 -11.15 -6.51 11.65
N ALA A 143 -11.92 -7.47 11.09
CA ALA A 143 -12.90 -7.23 10.04
C ALA A 143 -14.33 -7.16 10.58
N GLU A 144 -15.10 -6.25 10.05
CA GLU A 144 -16.52 -6.07 10.35
C GLU A 144 -17.31 -5.68 9.11
N ILE A 145 -18.65 -5.63 9.25
CA ILE A 145 -19.51 -5.09 8.19
C ILE A 145 -19.52 -3.57 8.27
N GLY A 146 -19.20 -2.93 7.16
CA GLY A 146 -19.28 -1.50 6.95
C GLY A 146 -20.09 -1.14 5.73
N TYR A 147 -20.37 0.15 5.56
CA TYR A 147 -21.08 0.70 4.42
C TYR A 147 -20.14 1.60 3.61
N ASN A 148 -20.12 1.38 2.29
CA ASN A 148 -19.42 2.24 1.35
C ASN A 148 -20.43 3.18 0.67
N SER A 149 -20.42 4.45 1.04
CA SER A 149 -21.33 5.46 0.51
C SER A 149 -21.14 5.75 -0.97
N THR A 150 -19.91 5.63 -1.48
CA THR A 150 -19.63 5.89 -2.91
C THR A 150 -20.16 4.77 -3.82
N LYS A 151 -20.12 3.51 -3.35
CA LYS A 151 -20.62 2.33 -4.08
C LYS A 151 -22.03 1.93 -3.62
N GLU A 152 -22.61 2.64 -2.65
CA GLU A 152 -23.92 2.37 -2.04
C GLU A 152 -24.12 0.91 -1.59
N MET A 153 -23.07 0.27 -1.07
CA MET A 153 -23.09 -1.15 -0.73
C MET A 153 -22.47 -1.45 0.62
N TYR A 154 -22.99 -2.49 1.28
CA TYR A 154 -22.36 -3.07 2.47
C TYR A 154 -21.23 -4.00 2.09
N TYR A 155 -20.15 -3.99 2.86
CA TYR A 155 -19.04 -4.92 2.68
C TYR A 155 -18.56 -5.47 4.02
N TYR A 156 -18.03 -6.68 4.01
CA TYR A 156 -17.30 -7.27 5.14
C TYR A 156 -15.80 -7.16 4.89
N GLY A 157 -15.11 -6.48 5.77
CA GLY A 157 -13.67 -6.23 5.62
C GLY A 157 -13.15 -5.23 6.63
N VAL A 158 -12.13 -4.50 6.23
CA VAL A 158 -11.50 -3.42 7.00
C VAL A 158 -11.59 -2.10 6.22
N LYS A 159 -11.32 -1.02 6.93
CA LYS A 159 -11.09 0.30 6.34
C LYS A 159 -9.60 0.62 6.47
N ILE A 160 -9.00 1.12 5.40
CA ILE A 160 -7.60 1.57 5.38
C ILE A 160 -7.61 3.08 5.24
N SER A 161 -7.16 3.77 6.30
CA SER A 161 -6.94 5.21 6.28
C SER A 161 -5.46 5.47 6.01
N ALA A 162 -5.16 6.32 5.05
CA ALA A 162 -3.79 6.59 4.62
C ALA A 162 -3.47 8.08 4.61
N ALA A 163 -2.22 8.39 4.94
CA ALA A 163 -1.61 9.70 4.73
C ALA A 163 -0.63 9.60 3.55
N VAL A 164 -0.88 10.40 2.52
CA VAL A 164 -0.15 10.36 1.26
C VAL A 164 0.45 11.73 0.99
N THR A 165 1.70 11.79 0.58
CA THR A 165 2.34 13.05 0.17
C THR A 165 1.70 13.60 -1.11
N GLU A 166 1.86 14.88 -1.38
CA GLU A 166 1.42 15.47 -2.67
C GLU A 166 2.13 14.86 -3.88
N SER A 167 3.28 14.24 -3.66
CA SER A 167 4.02 13.48 -4.68
C SER A 167 3.56 12.02 -4.80
N GLY A 168 2.55 11.60 -4.04
CA GLY A 168 1.89 10.29 -4.15
C GLY A 168 2.45 9.20 -3.24
N PHE A 169 3.49 9.43 -2.43
CA PHE A 169 4.02 8.40 -1.52
C PHE A 169 3.14 8.21 -0.28
N PRO A 170 2.64 7.00 0.01
CA PRO A 170 1.95 6.69 1.26
C PRO A 170 2.96 6.62 2.40
N ILE A 171 2.94 7.63 3.28
CA ILE A 171 3.87 7.79 4.40
C ILE A 171 3.39 7.12 5.68
N ALA A 172 2.07 7.05 5.88
CA ALA A 172 1.45 6.35 7.01
C ALA A 172 0.13 5.70 6.57
N TYR A 173 -0.28 4.67 7.29
CA TYR A 173 -1.62 4.10 7.15
C TYR A 173 -2.08 3.45 8.46
N VAL A 174 -3.38 3.37 8.63
CA VAL A 174 -4.04 2.67 9.75
C VAL A 174 -5.10 1.72 9.18
N VAL A 175 -5.07 0.48 9.63
CA VAL A 175 -6.12 -0.51 9.34
C VAL A 175 -7.11 -0.49 10.52
N SER A 176 -8.37 -0.31 10.25
CA SER A 176 -9.40 -0.20 11.29
C SER A 176 -10.70 -0.92 10.90
N SER A 177 -11.56 -1.13 11.91
CA SER A 177 -12.94 -1.48 11.66
C SER A 177 -13.62 -0.43 10.78
N PRO A 178 -14.45 -0.82 9.81
CA PRO A 178 -15.21 0.10 8.98
C PRO A 178 -16.14 1.04 9.76
N LYS A 179 -16.50 0.69 10.99
CA LYS A 179 -17.40 1.48 11.86
C LYS A 179 -16.73 2.68 12.50
N ILE A 180 -15.39 2.71 12.57
CA ILE A 180 -14.65 3.81 13.16
C ILE A 180 -14.67 5.00 12.20
N HIS A 181 -15.07 6.18 12.67
CA HIS A 181 -15.05 7.40 11.87
C HIS A 181 -13.61 7.82 11.53
N ASP A 182 -13.38 8.31 10.32
CA ASP A 182 -12.06 8.65 9.79
C ASP A 182 -11.32 9.67 10.66
N VAL A 183 -12.03 10.66 11.17
CA VAL A 183 -11.46 11.71 12.02
C VAL A 183 -10.85 11.14 13.32
N GLN A 184 -11.37 10.03 13.85
CA GLN A 184 -10.83 9.40 15.07
C GLN A 184 -9.46 8.76 14.83
N LEU A 185 -9.12 8.42 13.58
CA LEU A 185 -7.85 7.81 13.20
C LEU A 185 -6.77 8.84 12.86
N LEU A 186 -7.16 10.12 12.79
CA LEU A 186 -6.26 11.19 12.35
C LEU A 186 -5.05 11.34 13.29
N GLU A 187 -5.25 11.23 14.59
CA GLU A 187 -4.16 11.30 15.57
C GLU A 187 -3.16 10.15 15.39
N THR A 188 -3.64 8.94 15.12
CA THR A 188 -2.79 7.78 14.88
C THR A 188 -1.95 7.97 13.60
N LEU A 189 -2.57 8.49 12.52
CA LEU A 189 -1.85 8.81 11.29
C LEU A 189 -0.75 9.86 11.51
N VAL A 190 -1.03 10.89 12.31
CA VAL A 190 -0.05 11.93 12.68
C VAL A 190 1.13 11.35 13.44
N ASN A 191 0.88 10.42 14.37
CA ASN A 191 1.95 9.80 15.16
C ASN A 191 2.85 8.87 14.32
N GLU A 192 2.36 8.35 13.20
CA GLU A 192 3.10 7.41 12.34
C GLU A 192 4.03 8.12 11.33
N ALA A 193 3.88 9.43 11.13
CA ALA A 193 4.67 10.16 10.13
C ALA A 193 4.98 11.60 10.58
N PRO A 194 6.14 12.16 10.21
CA PRO A 194 6.50 13.55 10.49
C PRO A 194 5.71 14.50 9.57
N ILE A 195 4.47 14.77 9.92
CA ILE A 195 3.56 15.63 9.15
C ILE A 195 3.36 16.93 9.94
N ALA A 196 3.53 18.09 9.30
CA ALA A 196 3.21 19.39 9.87
C ALA A 196 1.87 19.93 9.37
N HIS A 197 1.45 19.49 8.18
CA HIS A 197 0.21 19.95 7.56
C HIS A 197 -0.58 18.81 6.94
N ILE A 198 -1.88 18.76 7.22
CA ILE A 198 -2.81 17.74 6.72
C ILE A 198 -3.90 18.40 5.88
N LEU A 199 -4.14 17.80 4.72
CA LEU A 199 -5.28 18.10 3.87
C LEU A 199 -6.26 16.93 3.95
N GLY A 200 -7.44 17.15 4.56
CA GLY A 200 -8.48 16.13 4.69
C GLY A 200 -9.74 16.50 3.90
N ASP A 201 -10.69 15.58 3.84
CA ASP A 201 -12.03 15.87 3.34
C ASP A 201 -12.94 16.45 4.45
N LYS A 202 -14.22 16.69 4.13
CA LYS A 202 -15.21 17.20 5.11
C LYS A 202 -15.49 16.23 6.26
N GLY A 203 -15.15 14.96 6.12
CA GLY A 203 -15.26 13.93 7.17
C GLY A 203 -14.25 14.10 8.28
N TYR A 204 -13.19 14.88 8.07
CA TYR A 204 -12.16 15.21 9.06
C TYR A 204 -12.42 16.49 9.83
N ILE A 205 -13.59 17.12 9.69
CA ILE A 205 -13.99 18.30 10.47
C ILE A 205 -14.36 17.86 11.87
N SER A 206 -13.54 18.22 12.86
CA SER A 206 -13.81 18.00 14.29
C SER A 206 -12.98 18.98 15.12
N GLY A 207 -13.62 19.95 15.78
CA GLY A 207 -12.95 20.94 16.63
C GLY A 207 -12.04 20.28 17.68
N PRO A 208 -12.56 19.37 18.54
CA PRO A 208 -11.76 18.75 19.60
C PRO A 208 -10.54 17.97 19.11
N ILE A 209 -10.68 17.24 17.98
CA ILE A 209 -9.58 16.46 17.42
C ILE A 209 -8.56 17.37 16.74
N GLN A 210 -9.00 18.39 16.01
CA GLN A 210 -8.12 19.38 15.38
C GLN A 210 -7.33 20.17 16.43
N GLU A 211 -7.94 20.56 17.55
CA GLU A 211 -7.23 21.21 18.67
C GLU A 211 -6.18 20.28 19.29
N LYS A 212 -6.51 19.00 19.49
CA LYS A 212 -5.57 18.00 20.01
C LYS A 212 -4.36 17.82 19.08
N ILE A 213 -4.59 17.82 17.79
CA ILE A 213 -3.55 17.70 16.77
C ILE A 213 -2.73 18.98 16.66
N ALA A 214 -3.37 20.16 16.77
CA ALA A 214 -2.70 21.45 16.78
C ALA A 214 -1.70 21.59 17.95
N ARG A 215 -2.01 21.02 19.12
CA ARG A 215 -1.07 20.94 20.26
C ARG A 215 0.19 20.13 19.94
N LYS A 216 0.16 19.25 18.94
CA LYS A 216 1.33 18.52 18.42
C LYS A 216 2.07 19.29 17.33
N GLY A 217 1.71 20.53 17.04
CA GLY A 217 2.31 21.35 15.99
C GLY A 217 1.84 21.00 14.58
N VAL A 218 0.73 20.29 14.44
CA VAL A 218 0.19 19.87 13.12
C VAL A 218 -1.08 20.66 12.81
N THR A 219 -1.15 21.24 11.62
CA THR A 219 -2.34 21.97 11.13
C THR A 219 -3.17 21.07 10.22
N VAL A 220 -4.50 21.18 10.33
CA VAL A 220 -5.45 20.42 9.52
C VAL A 220 -6.30 21.40 8.70
N THR A 221 -6.24 21.25 7.39
CA THR A 221 -7.09 22.00 6.45
C THR A 221 -8.12 21.07 5.80
N THR A 222 -9.38 21.41 5.92
CA THR A 222 -10.50 20.69 5.33
C THR A 222 -11.40 21.66 4.58
N PRO A 223 -12.05 21.24 3.48
CA PRO A 223 -13.12 22.05 2.87
C PRO A 223 -14.26 22.19 3.89
N LEU A 224 -14.81 23.40 4.01
CA LEU A 224 -15.95 23.66 4.86
C LEU A 224 -17.26 23.19 4.22
N ARG A 225 -18.26 22.87 5.02
CA ARG A 225 -19.62 22.63 4.53
C ARG A 225 -20.23 23.95 4.07
N LYS A 226 -21.12 23.94 3.07
CA LYS A 226 -21.73 25.16 2.50
C LYS A 226 -22.40 26.07 3.52
N ASN A 227 -22.91 25.50 4.61
CA ASN A 227 -23.56 26.23 5.70
C ASN A 227 -22.60 26.78 6.75
N MET A 228 -21.29 26.60 6.61
CA MET A 228 -20.28 27.10 7.55
C MET A 228 -19.77 28.48 7.09
N LYS A 229 -19.44 29.33 8.05
CA LYS A 229 -18.88 30.65 7.81
C LYS A 229 -17.57 30.54 7.01
N ASP A 230 -17.35 31.45 6.07
CA ASP A 230 -16.16 31.52 5.18
C ASP A 230 -15.97 30.30 4.25
N ALA A 231 -17.00 29.48 4.02
CA ALA A 231 -16.90 28.29 3.15
C ALA A 231 -16.45 28.64 1.73
N ASP A 232 -16.92 29.74 1.17
CA ASP A 232 -16.59 30.16 -0.22
C ASP A 232 -15.13 30.63 -0.34
N LYS A 233 -14.54 31.17 0.73
CA LYS A 233 -13.14 31.60 0.77
C LYS A 233 -12.16 30.43 0.90
N ILE A 234 -12.52 29.40 1.69
CA ILE A 234 -11.66 28.27 2.03
C ILE A 234 -11.77 27.17 0.96
N ASN A 235 -12.95 26.98 0.38
CA ASN A 235 -13.21 25.94 -0.62
C ASN A 235 -12.73 26.35 -2.02
N ASP A 236 -11.45 26.68 -2.14
CA ASP A 236 -10.89 27.04 -3.43
C ASP A 236 -10.65 25.82 -4.36
N THR A 237 -10.49 26.11 -5.64
CA THR A 237 -10.23 25.07 -6.66
C THR A 237 -8.86 24.40 -6.46
N LEU A 238 -7.89 25.09 -5.85
CA LEU A 238 -6.56 24.57 -5.61
C LEU A 238 -6.57 23.49 -4.52
N LEU A 239 -7.30 23.72 -3.42
CA LEU A 239 -7.49 22.73 -2.38
C LEU A 239 -8.15 21.45 -2.94
N GLY A 240 -9.16 21.60 -3.79
CA GLY A 240 -9.80 20.48 -4.47
C GLY A 240 -8.84 19.69 -5.36
N LYS A 241 -8.01 20.39 -6.17
CA LYS A 241 -6.99 19.75 -7.03
C LYS A 241 -5.92 19.01 -6.21
N ARG A 242 -5.46 19.59 -5.09
CA ARG A 242 -4.47 18.95 -4.21
C ARG A 242 -5.03 17.66 -3.60
N ARG A 243 -6.27 17.69 -3.11
CA ARG A 243 -6.93 16.52 -2.53
C ARG A 243 -7.18 15.39 -3.53
N LYS A 244 -7.55 15.68 -4.76
CA LYS A 244 -7.76 14.67 -5.81
C LYS A 244 -6.55 13.78 -6.07
N LYS A 245 -5.36 14.19 -5.67
CA LYS A 245 -4.15 13.36 -5.80
C LYS A 245 -4.27 12.04 -5.03
N ILE A 246 -4.90 12.04 -3.84
CA ILE A 246 -5.07 10.80 -3.06
C ILE A 246 -6.01 9.81 -3.75
N GLU A 247 -7.05 10.30 -4.46
CA GLU A 247 -7.95 9.46 -5.25
C GLU A 247 -7.18 8.73 -6.38
N THR A 248 -6.22 9.42 -7.02
CA THR A 248 -5.33 8.82 -8.02
C THR A 248 -4.44 7.75 -7.42
N VAL A 249 -3.90 7.98 -6.21
CA VAL A 249 -3.11 6.99 -5.47
C VAL A 249 -3.98 5.77 -5.13
N PHE A 250 -5.19 5.98 -4.61
CA PHE A 250 -6.10 4.89 -4.24
C PHE A 250 -6.52 4.07 -5.47
N SER A 251 -6.83 4.71 -6.59
CA SER A 251 -7.09 4.02 -7.86
C SER A 251 -5.90 3.17 -8.31
N SER A 252 -4.68 3.66 -8.16
CA SER A 252 -3.47 2.89 -8.47
C SER A 252 -3.29 1.69 -7.53
N LEU A 253 -3.53 1.85 -6.23
CA LEU A 253 -3.50 0.77 -5.24
C LEU A 253 -4.62 -0.26 -5.49
N GLU A 254 -5.81 0.17 -5.92
CA GLU A 254 -6.91 -0.72 -6.29
C GLU A 254 -6.53 -1.60 -7.50
N ARG A 255 -5.88 -1.05 -8.51
CA ARG A 255 -5.34 -1.81 -9.65
C ARG A 255 -4.29 -2.83 -9.23
N LEU A 256 -3.51 -2.58 -8.17
CA LEU A 256 -2.58 -3.54 -7.57
C LEU A 256 -3.25 -4.56 -6.63
N GLY A 257 -4.57 -4.49 -6.46
CA GLY A 257 -5.38 -5.46 -5.74
C GLY A 257 -5.50 -5.20 -4.23
N ILE A 258 -5.40 -3.95 -3.77
CA ILE A 258 -5.58 -3.58 -2.35
C ILE A 258 -7.02 -3.78 -1.86
N GLN A 259 -7.96 -3.99 -2.76
CA GLN A 259 -9.36 -4.33 -2.46
C GLN A 259 -9.70 -5.81 -2.77
N ASP A 260 -8.72 -6.65 -3.16
CA ASP A 260 -8.91 -8.09 -3.43
C ASP A 260 -8.00 -8.94 -2.54
N PHE A 261 -8.17 -8.84 -1.23
CA PHE A 261 -7.42 -9.67 -0.30
C PHE A 261 -8.00 -11.08 -0.22
N ARG A 262 -7.14 -12.09 -0.47
CA ARG A 262 -7.47 -13.52 -0.33
C ARG A 262 -6.81 -14.15 0.89
N SER A 263 -6.24 -13.33 1.75
CA SER A 263 -5.55 -13.74 2.96
C SER A 263 -6.53 -14.28 4.00
N ARG A 264 -6.12 -15.35 4.70
CA ARG A 264 -6.92 -15.96 5.78
C ARG A 264 -6.27 -15.83 7.16
N SER A 265 -5.12 -15.15 7.24
CA SER A 265 -4.40 -14.85 8.48
C SER A 265 -3.97 -13.39 8.49
N ILE A 266 -3.80 -12.81 9.68
CA ILE A 266 -3.33 -11.43 9.87
C ILE A 266 -1.97 -11.24 9.20
N LEU A 267 -1.00 -12.12 9.47
CA LEU A 267 0.33 -12.03 8.84
C LEU A 267 0.28 -12.11 7.31
N GLY A 268 -0.62 -12.95 6.76
CA GLY A 268 -0.82 -13.03 5.32
C GLY A 268 -1.45 -11.76 4.74
N PHE A 269 -2.37 -11.13 5.49
CA PHE A 269 -2.96 -9.84 5.14
C PHE A 269 -1.90 -8.72 5.16
N GLU A 270 -1.16 -8.61 6.27
CA GLU A 270 -0.09 -7.61 6.41
C GLU A 270 0.98 -7.75 5.33
N SER A 271 1.44 -9.00 5.07
CA SER A 271 2.41 -9.27 4.01
C SER A 271 1.91 -8.78 2.64
N ARG A 272 0.65 -9.04 2.31
CA ARG A 272 0.06 -8.61 1.04
C ARG A 272 -0.08 -7.09 0.98
N LEU A 273 -0.57 -6.46 2.05
CA LEU A 273 -0.75 -5.02 2.15
C LEU A 273 0.59 -4.29 1.98
N GLU A 274 1.59 -4.66 2.76
CA GLU A 274 2.93 -4.06 2.69
C GLU A 274 3.59 -4.27 1.32
N SER A 275 3.39 -5.45 0.72
CA SER A 275 3.92 -5.73 -0.63
C SER A 275 3.27 -4.86 -1.69
N ILE A 276 1.94 -4.63 -1.64
CA ILE A 276 1.23 -3.73 -2.56
C ILE A 276 1.74 -2.30 -2.41
N LEU A 277 1.85 -1.81 -1.17
CA LEU A 277 2.34 -0.46 -0.90
C LEU A 277 3.80 -0.29 -1.36
N LEU A 278 4.66 -1.29 -1.15
CA LEU A 278 6.05 -1.23 -1.61
C LEU A 278 6.14 -1.26 -3.13
N VAL A 279 5.39 -2.14 -3.82
CA VAL A 279 5.33 -2.18 -5.29
C VAL A 279 4.89 -0.84 -5.84
N TYR A 280 3.82 -0.28 -5.28
CA TYR A 280 3.34 1.04 -5.67
C TYR A 280 4.43 2.11 -5.53
N CYS A 281 5.13 2.15 -4.39
CA CYS A 281 6.21 3.12 -4.16
C CYS A 281 7.37 2.97 -5.15
N LEU A 282 7.77 1.72 -5.47
CA LEU A 282 8.83 1.45 -6.45
C LEU A 282 8.42 1.88 -7.85
N MET A 283 7.20 1.55 -8.27
CA MET A 283 6.67 1.94 -9.59
C MET A 283 6.52 3.47 -9.69
N LEU A 284 6.00 4.12 -8.65
CA LEU A 284 5.89 5.57 -8.59
C LEU A 284 7.25 6.26 -8.72
N ASP A 285 8.27 5.75 -8.04
CA ASP A 285 9.63 6.30 -8.10
C ASP A 285 10.20 6.21 -9.52
N LYS A 286 10.07 5.07 -10.16
CA LYS A 286 10.47 4.87 -11.56
C LYS A 286 9.69 5.76 -12.53
N ALA A 287 8.39 5.88 -12.34
CA ALA A 287 7.55 6.76 -13.14
C ALA A 287 7.98 8.23 -13.01
N ARG A 288 8.35 8.65 -11.81
CA ARG A 288 8.84 10.03 -11.56
C ARG A 288 10.20 10.29 -12.18
N GLU A 289 11.10 9.32 -12.16
CA GLU A 289 12.39 9.43 -12.88
C GLU A 289 12.17 9.65 -14.39
N ARG A 290 11.16 8.98 -14.97
CA ARG A 290 10.89 9.00 -16.40
C ARG A 290 9.98 10.15 -16.85
N PHE A 291 8.95 10.49 -16.08
CA PHE A 291 7.86 11.41 -16.48
C PHE A 291 7.70 12.62 -15.55
N GLY A 292 8.63 12.83 -14.59
CA GLY A 292 8.53 13.92 -13.62
C GLY A 292 7.44 13.70 -12.57
N ASN A 293 6.99 14.79 -11.92
CA ASN A 293 6.07 14.75 -10.78
C ASN A 293 4.60 14.50 -11.14
N THR A 294 4.32 13.59 -12.06
CA THR A 294 2.96 13.19 -12.43
C THR A 294 2.57 11.86 -11.79
N LEU A 295 1.32 11.77 -11.31
CA LEU A 295 0.74 10.52 -10.80
C LEU A 295 0.05 9.70 -11.91
N LYS A 296 -0.17 10.30 -13.10
CA LYS A 296 -0.90 9.67 -14.21
C LYS A 296 -0.30 8.35 -14.67
N TYR A 297 1.01 8.23 -14.61
CA TYR A 297 1.76 7.06 -15.08
C TYR A 297 2.39 6.24 -13.94
N SER A 298 1.89 6.41 -12.70
CA SER A 298 2.47 5.78 -11.49
C SER A 298 2.61 4.26 -11.55
N LEU A 299 1.85 3.57 -12.42
CA LEU A 299 1.94 2.12 -12.65
C LEU A 299 2.46 1.74 -14.04
N GLY A 300 3.06 2.67 -14.78
CA GLY A 300 3.46 2.47 -16.18
C GLY A 300 4.94 2.17 -16.42
N CYS A 301 5.72 1.91 -15.36
CA CYS A 301 7.20 1.91 -15.48
C CYS A 301 7.87 0.72 -14.80
N PHE A 302 7.68 -0.46 -15.35
CA PHE A 302 8.62 -1.59 -15.20
C PHE A 302 8.61 -2.43 -16.46
#